data_9fa335b99e449485bae03d62048e5214
#
_entry.id   9fa335b99e449485bae03d62048e5214
#
_cell.length_a   1.000
_cell.length_b   1.000
_cell.length_c   1.000
_cell.angle_alpha   90.00
_cell.angle_beta   90.00
_cell.angle_gamma   90.00
#
_symmetry.space_group_name_H-M   'P 1'
#
loop_
_entity.id
_entity.type
_entity.pdbx_description
1 polymer ?
#
loop_
_entity_poly.entity_id
_entity_poly.type
_entity_poly.pdbx_seq_one_letter_code
_entity_poly.pdbx_strand_id
1 'polypeptide(L)'
;MPIRGPPPTAMFPSERPSVSAHATSVDLGTYGVWISRSDLTADVATEIERLGYGAIWIGGSPGAELGEVSTALAATSRIAVATGVVNIWNADAATVADSFHRIESRYPGRFLLGVGAGHREANGPQAARPFGAVVDYLDVLDARGVPQDRRVIAALGPRMLRLSAERAAGSHPYLVTPVFARTAREDLGDRPLLAPEHKVALGRAPERTRKVGRRALRPYLDAGLVNYLSNLRRLGFTDADFDGGGSDTLVDALVAQGDPESAAAQLRAYLEAGADHVPVQPLSEDGGPLSTLARLAPALGLEPRG
;
A
#
# COMPACT_ATOMS: atom_id res chain seq x y z
N MET A 1 -25.86 -48.48 -35.51
CA MET A 1 -25.56 -47.14 -34.99
C MET A 1 -24.58 -47.29 -33.90
N PRO A 2 -23.32 -46.78 -34.01
CA PRO A 2 -22.35 -46.84 -32.91
C PRO A 2 -22.54 -45.69 -31.95
N ILE A 3 -22.51 -46.00 -30.65
CA ILE A 3 -22.62 -45.11 -29.52
C ILE A 3 -21.34 -44.28 -29.42
N ARG A 4 -21.46 -42.94 -29.50
CA ARG A 4 -20.34 -42.03 -29.29
C ARG A 4 -20.00 -41.98 -27.81
N GLY A 5 -18.72 -42.27 -27.49
CA GLY A 5 -18.16 -42.10 -26.17
C GLY A 5 -18.05 -40.62 -25.77
N PRO A 6 -17.89 -40.34 -24.45
CA PRO A 6 -17.81 -38.95 -23.94
C PRO A 6 -16.55 -38.25 -24.45
N PRO A 7 -16.57 -36.91 -24.59
CA PRO A 7 -15.42 -36.13 -25.01
C PRO A 7 -14.28 -36.18 -23.96
N PRO A 8 -13.04 -36.03 -24.35
CA PRO A 8 -11.91 -36.05 -23.42
C PRO A 8 -11.95 -34.84 -22.49
N THR A 9 -11.77 -35.10 -21.22
CA THR A 9 -11.60 -34.09 -20.16
C THR A 9 -10.39 -33.22 -20.49
N ALA A 10 -10.62 -31.94 -20.69
CA ALA A 10 -9.53 -30.96 -20.86
C ALA A 10 -8.72 -30.90 -19.57
N MET A 11 -7.49 -31.38 -19.61
CA MET A 11 -6.48 -31.14 -18.60
C MET A 11 -6.09 -29.65 -18.67
N PHE A 12 -6.48 -28.88 -17.66
CA PHE A 12 -5.94 -27.56 -17.43
C PHE A 12 -4.51 -27.71 -16.91
N PRO A 13 -3.52 -27.08 -17.53
CA PRO A 13 -2.16 -27.08 -16.97
C PRO A 13 -2.15 -26.30 -15.66
N SER A 14 -1.82 -26.97 -14.56
CA SER A 14 -1.64 -26.42 -13.22
C SER A 14 -0.23 -25.88 -12.99
N GLU A 15 0.36 -25.23 -13.98
CA GLU A 15 1.59 -24.49 -13.80
C GLU A 15 1.26 -23.00 -13.95
N ARG A 16 1.17 -22.29 -12.80
CA ARG A 16 1.33 -20.85 -12.83
C ARG A 16 2.73 -20.57 -13.39
N PRO A 17 2.86 -19.73 -14.44
CA PRO A 17 4.18 -19.34 -14.89
C PRO A 17 4.92 -18.67 -13.73
N SER A 18 6.17 -19.05 -13.56
CA SER A 18 7.15 -18.48 -12.65
C SER A 18 7.04 -16.98 -12.61
N VAL A 19 7.06 -16.44 -11.38
CA VAL A 19 7.16 -15.04 -10.97
C VAL A 19 7.57 -14.12 -12.11
N SER A 20 6.60 -13.39 -12.66
CA SER A 20 6.84 -12.27 -13.57
C SER A 20 7.73 -11.29 -12.81
N ALA A 21 8.89 -10.95 -13.38
CA ALA A 21 9.76 -9.95 -12.76
C ALA A 21 8.97 -8.65 -12.65
N HIS A 22 8.56 -8.31 -11.41
CA HIS A 22 7.92 -7.04 -11.11
C HIS A 22 8.79 -5.89 -11.60
N ALA A 23 8.19 -4.75 -11.90
CA ALA A 23 8.96 -3.58 -12.34
C ALA A 23 9.89 -3.01 -11.25
N THR A 24 9.83 -3.49 -10.02
CA THR A 24 10.76 -3.12 -8.93
C THR A 24 11.82 -4.19 -8.69
N SER A 25 13.04 -3.72 -8.40
CA SER A 25 14.15 -4.55 -7.95
C SER A 25 14.19 -4.78 -6.43
N VAL A 26 13.23 -4.21 -5.67
CA VAL A 26 13.10 -4.40 -4.21
C VAL A 26 12.17 -5.56 -3.94
N ASP A 27 12.63 -6.56 -3.17
CA ASP A 27 11.78 -7.67 -2.73
C ASP A 27 10.88 -7.21 -1.57
N LEU A 28 9.60 -7.02 -1.86
CA LEU A 28 8.59 -6.59 -0.90
C LEU A 28 7.86 -7.78 -0.24
N GLY A 29 8.00 -8.99 -0.77
CA GLY A 29 7.15 -10.13 -0.42
C GLY A 29 5.68 -9.89 -0.77
N THR A 30 4.81 -10.81 -0.35
CA THR A 30 3.36 -10.72 -0.62
C THR A 30 2.65 -9.71 0.30
N TYR A 31 3.04 -9.68 1.58
CA TYR A 31 2.44 -8.80 2.58
C TYR A 31 3.51 -7.95 3.26
N GLY A 32 3.21 -6.67 3.40
CA GLY A 32 3.97 -5.71 4.19
C GLY A 32 3.15 -5.12 5.32
N VAL A 33 3.73 -4.18 6.04
CA VAL A 33 3.05 -3.41 7.10
C VAL A 33 3.09 -1.94 6.74
N TRP A 34 1.93 -1.28 6.71
CA TRP A 34 1.84 0.17 6.67
C TRP A 34 1.72 0.71 8.09
N ILE A 35 2.63 1.56 8.49
CA ILE A 35 2.68 2.13 9.85
C ILE A 35 2.95 3.63 9.79
N SER A 36 2.31 4.40 10.70
CA SER A 36 2.61 5.82 10.84
C SER A 36 4.06 6.01 11.27
N ARG A 37 4.71 7.05 10.74
CA ARG A 37 6.07 7.44 11.18
C ARG A 37 6.15 7.69 12.69
N SER A 38 5.06 8.13 13.32
CA SER A 38 4.98 8.36 14.78
C SER A 38 5.05 7.08 15.61
N ASP A 39 4.62 5.96 15.02
CA ASP A 39 4.51 4.67 15.72
C ASP A 39 5.68 3.74 15.39
N LEU A 40 6.52 4.13 14.42
CA LEU A 40 7.67 3.36 13.99
C LEU A 40 8.89 3.61 14.89
N THR A 41 9.31 2.59 15.61
CA THR A 41 10.57 2.55 16.37
C THR A 41 11.46 1.43 15.85
N ALA A 42 12.74 1.38 16.29
CA ALA A 42 13.65 0.30 15.97
C ALA A 42 13.08 -1.07 16.39
N ASP A 43 12.52 -1.16 17.61
CA ASP A 43 11.94 -2.40 18.15
C ASP A 43 10.71 -2.85 17.34
N VAL A 44 9.86 -1.89 16.93
CA VAL A 44 8.70 -2.18 16.08
C VAL A 44 9.15 -2.71 14.71
N ALA A 45 10.17 -2.11 14.10
CA ALA A 45 10.70 -2.58 12.82
C ALA A 45 11.28 -4.00 12.94
N THR A 46 12.06 -4.28 13.99
CA THR A 46 12.62 -5.61 14.27
C THR A 46 11.53 -6.65 14.46
N GLU A 47 10.48 -6.33 15.20
CA GLU A 47 9.38 -7.27 15.43
C GLU A 47 8.57 -7.54 14.15
N ILE A 48 8.34 -6.53 13.30
CA ILE A 48 7.68 -6.72 11.99
C ILE A 48 8.52 -7.68 11.11
N GLU A 49 9.84 -7.52 11.07
CA GLU A 49 10.73 -8.43 10.35
C GLU A 49 10.65 -9.86 10.94
N ARG A 50 10.70 -9.98 12.28
CA ARG A 50 10.60 -11.27 12.97
C ARG A 50 9.29 -12.00 12.69
N LEU A 51 8.19 -11.28 12.54
CA LEU A 51 6.87 -11.83 12.18
C LEU A 51 6.79 -12.32 10.73
N GLY A 52 7.79 -12.09 9.89
CA GLY A 52 7.85 -12.58 8.52
C GLY A 52 7.29 -11.65 7.45
N TYR A 53 6.85 -10.45 7.79
CA TYR A 53 6.43 -9.47 6.79
C TYR A 53 7.58 -9.09 5.87
N GLY A 54 7.30 -8.83 4.59
CA GLY A 54 8.31 -8.55 3.57
C GLY A 54 8.74 -7.10 3.49
N ALA A 55 7.86 -6.17 3.87
CA ALA A 55 8.14 -4.73 3.77
C ALA A 55 7.50 -3.91 4.91
N ILE A 56 8.14 -2.77 5.25
CA ILE A 56 7.57 -1.72 6.11
C ILE A 56 7.30 -0.49 5.23
N TRP A 57 6.05 -0.04 5.16
CA TRP A 57 5.63 1.18 4.48
C TRP A 57 5.40 2.28 5.51
N ILE A 58 6.20 3.33 5.43
CA ILE A 58 6.17 4.43 6.40
C ILE A 58 5.21 5.52 5.93
N GLY A 59 4.07 5.63 6.61
CA GLY A 59 3.07 6.64 6.35
C GLY A 59 3.27 7.93 7.14
N GLY A 60 2.31 8.87 7.02
CA GLY A 60 2.37 10.15 7.73
C GLY A 60 3.35 11.16 7.12
N SER A 61 3.63 11.03 5.81
CA SER A 61 4.47 11.93 5.03
C SER A 61 5.87 12.14 5.66
N PRO A 62 6.75 11.14 5.58
CA PRO A 62 8.14 11.28 6.01
C PRO A 62 8.80 12.52 5.40
N GLY A 63 9.68 13.17 6.18
CA GLY A 63 10.42 14.34 5.69
C GLY A 63 11.51 13.99 4.67
N ALA A 64 12.08 14.99 4.01
CA ALA A 64 13.06 14.82 2.94
C ALA A 64 14.33 14.07 3.38
N GLU A 65 14.70 14.15 4.67
CA GLU A 65 15.88 13.48 5.22
C GLU A 65 15.71 11.97 5.40
N LEU A 66 14.47 11.45 5.33
CA LEU A 66 14.14 10.03 5.43
C LEU A 66 14.75 9.34 6.68
N GLY A 67 14.71 10.04 7.81
CA GLY A 67 15.30 9.57 9.08
C GLY A 67 14.66 8.27 9.56
N GLU A 68 13.33 8.16 9.47
CA GLU A 68 12.57 6.98 9.88
C GLU A 68 12.92 5.75 9.01
N VAL A 69 13.19 5.95 7.70
CA VAL A 69 13.67 4.89 6.80
C VAL A 69 15.01 4.38 7.28
N SER A 70 15.94 5.28 7.59
CA SER A 70 17.28 4.92 8.11
C SER A 70 17.19 4.17 9.43
N THR A 71 16.28 4.56 10.33
CA THR A 71 16.06 3.88 11.62
C THR A 71 15.58 2.45 11.41
N ALA A 72 14.56 2.25 10.56
CA ALA A 72 14.01 0.93 10.29
C ALA A 72 15.04 -0.01 9.62
N LEU A 73 15.77 0.50 8.60
CA LEU A 73 16.81 -0.27 7.91
C LEU A 73 17.99 -0.64 8.82
N ALA A 74 18.36 0.24 9.75
CA ALA A 74 19.45 -0.02 10.71
C ALA A 74 19.06 -1.09 11.75
N ALA A 75 17.78 -1.18 12.09
CA ALA A 75 17.26 -2.13 13.08
C ALA A 75 16.97 -3.53 12.49
N THR A 76 17.02 -3.68 11.18
CA THR A 76 16.59 -4.89 10.46
C THR A 76 17.66 -5.37 9.48
N SER A 77 17.56 -6.63 9.04
CA SER A 77 18.60 -7.25 8.21
C SER A 77 18.16 -7.54 6.76
N ARG A 78 16.89 -7.79 6.52
CA ARG A 78 16.36 -8.27 5.22
C ARG A 78 15.14 -7.53 4.74
N ILE A 79 14.25 -7.10 5.66
CA ILE A 79 12.97 -6.49 5.30
C ILE A 79 13.20 -5.24 4.46
N ALA A 80 12.38 -5.06 3.43
CA ALA A 80 12.38 -3.84 2.65
C ALA A 80 11.69 -2.70 3.42
N VAL A 81 12.10 -1.47 3.16
CA VAL A 81 11.43 -0.28 3.69
C VAL A 81 10.96 0.60 2.54
N ALA A 82 9.72 1.04 2.59
CA ALA A 82 9.15 1.95 1.61
C ALA A 82 8.53 3.17 2.28
N THR A 83 8.45 4.29 1.57
CA THR A 83 7.64 5.43 2.02
C THR A 83 6.23 5.36 1.43
N GLY A 84 5.21 5.51 2.26
CA GLY A 84 3.80 5.42 1.87
C GLY A 84 2.99 6.67 2.22
N VAL A 85 3.32 7.88 1.72
CA VAL A 85 4.36 8.31 0.79
C VAL A 85 5.00 9.61 1.25
N VAL A 86 6.16 9.97 0.68
CA VAL A 86 6.71 11.33 0.81
C VAL A 86 5.77 12.31 0.11
N ASN A 87 5.38 13.37 0.81
CA ASN A 87 4.56 14.44 0.23
C ASN A 87 5.45 15.44 -0.52
N ILE A 88 5.28 15.53 -1.84
CA ILE A 88 6.11 16.38 -2.72
C ILE A 88 6.08 17.88 -2.39
N TRP A 89 5.04 18.35 -1.68
CA TRP A 89 4.91 19.75 -1.29
C TRP A 89 5.74 20.11 -0.05
N ASN A 90 6.07 19.11 0.77
CA ASN A 90 6.73 19.30 2.07
C ASN A 90 8.17 18.75 2.07
N ALA A 91 8.58 18.06 1.00
CA ALA A 91 9.91 17.45 0.88
C ALA A 91 10.51 17.78 -0.49
N ASP A 92 11.57 18.57 -0.49
CA ASP A 92 12.28 18.95 -1.69
C ASP A 92 12.87 17.73 -2.42
N ALA A 93 12.66 17.66 -3.75
CA ALA A 93 13.02 16.51 -4.57
C ALA A 93 14.54 16.25 -4.58
N ALA A 94 15.35 17.31 -4.60
CA ALA A 94 16.80 17.17 -4.60
C ALA A 94 17.31 16.60 -3.26
N THR A 95 16.78 17.10 -2.15
CA THR A 95 17.08 16.59 -0.80
C THR A 95 16.64 15.13 -0.63
N VAL A 96 15.48 14.77 -1.17
CA VAL A 96 14.98 13.38 -1.16
C VAL A 96 15.88 12.47 -1.98
N ALA A 97 16.35 12.91 -3.16
CA ALA A 97 17.29 12.15 -3.98
C ALA A 97 18.64 11.94 -3.28
N ASP A 98 19.19 12.97 -2.64
CA ASP A 98 20.43 12.86 -1.86
C ASP A 98 20.26 11.87 -0.68
N SER A 99 19.10 11.91 -0.02
CA SER A 99 18.75 10.97 1.05
C SER A 99 18.57 9.53 0.53
N PHE A 100 17.96 9.36 -0.66
CA PHE A 100 17.86 8.07 -1.33
C PHE A 100 19.24 7.46 -1.56
N HIS A 101 20.17 8.20 -2.16
CA HIS A 101 21.53 7.71 -2.44
C HIS A 101 22.32 7.38 -1.17
N ARG A 102 22.19 8.19 -0.11
CA ARG A 102 22.79 7.91 1.20
C ARG A 102 22.28 6.60 1.78
N ILE A 103 20.96 6.36 1.72
CA ILE A 103 20.32 5.13 2.20
C ILE A 103 20.75 3.94 1.36
N GLU A 104 20.69 4.06 0.03
CA GLU A 104 21.02 2.99 -0.90
C GLU A 104 22.49 2.55 -0.78
N SER A 105 23.40 3.49 -0.59
CA SER A 105 24.81 3.21 -0.35
C SER A 105 25.05 2.36 0.92
N ARG A 106 24.21 2.55 1.95
CA ARG A 106 24.35 1.83 3.23
C ARG A 106 23.53 0.54 3.30
N TYR A 107 22.38 0.51 2.62
CA TYR A 107 21.42 -0.59 2.66
C TYR A 107 20.96 -0.95 1.24
N PRO A 108 21.87 -1.44 0.38
CA PRO A 108 21.58 -1.63 -1.04
C PRO A 108 20.41 -2.59 -1.26
N GLY A 109 19.51 -2.22 -2.19
CA GLY A 109 18.39 -3.05 -2.61
C GLY A 109 17.20 -3.10 -1.64
N ARG A 110 17.24 -2.41 -0.50
CA ARG A 110 16.19 -2.54 0.55
C ARG A 110 15.26 -1.34 0.67
N PHE A 111 15.48 -0.27 -0.09
CA PHE A 111 14.65 0.92 -0.02
C PHE A 111 13.85 1.17 -1.31
N LEU A 112 12.56 1.44 -1.16
CA LEU A 112 11.64 1.85 -2.23
C LEU A 112 11.05 3.21 -1.90
N LEU A 113 11.34 4.22 -2.74
CA LEU A 113 10.88 5.58 -2.54
C LEU A 113 9.45 5.76 -3.06
N GLY A 114 8.46 5.90 -2.18
CA GLY A 114 7.10 6.28 -2.54
C GLY A 114 6.91 7.79 -2.46
N VAL A 115 6.37 8.39 -3.51
CA VAL A 115 6.08 9.83 -3.59
C VAL A 115 4.62 10.08 -3.97
N GLY A 116 4.08 11.23 -3.57
CA GLY A 116 2.72 11.60 -3.93
C GLY A 116 2.41 13.07 -3.64
N ALA A 117 1.40 13.59 -4.35
CA ALA A 117 0.97 14.98 -4.19
C ALA A 117 0.07 15.21 -2.96
N GLY A 118 -0.32 14.16 -2.23
CA GLY A 118 -1.27 14.28 -1.14
C GLY A 118 -2.60 14.88 -1.62
N HIS A 119 -3.21 15.70 -0.76
CA HIS A 119 -4.52 16.30 -1.01
C HIS A 119 -4.42 17.82 -1.00
N ARG A 120 -5.12 18.46 -1.96
CA ARG A 120 -5.16 19.91 -2.08
C ARG A 120 -5.68 20.56 -0.79
N GLU A 121 -6.68 19.96 -0.18
CA GLU A 121 -7.32 20.41 1.05
C GLU A 121 -6.31 20.52 2.22
N ALA A 122 -5.32 19.64 2.26
CA ALA A 122 -4.26 19.63 3.27
C ALA A 122 -3.03 20.45 2.88
N ASN A 123 -2.79 20.67 1.58
CA ASN A 123 -1.58 21.34 1.09
C ASN A 123 -1.84 22.78 0.58
N GLY A 124 -3.09 23.22 0.51
CA GLY A 124 -3.47 24.59 0.16
C GLY A 124 -3.29 24.94 -1.33
N PRO A 125 -3.21 26.27 -1.66
CA PRO A 125 -3.21 26.75 -3.06
C PRO A 125 -2.06 26.24 -3.91
N GLN A 126 -0.90 25.94 -3.33
CA GLN A 126 0.24 25.38 -4.04
C GLN A 126 -0.08 24.04 -4.72
N ALA A 127 -1.01 23.27 -4.17
CA ALA A 127 -1.44 21.96 -4.69
C ALA A 127 -2.52 22.07 -5.79
N ALA A 128 -2.63 23.20 -6.50
CA ALA A 128 -3.62 23.42 -7.56
C ALA A 128 -3.42 22.52 -8.79
N ARG A 129 -2.18 22.13 -9.09
CA ARG A 129 -1.83 21.31 -10.27
C ARG A 129 -1.05 20.05 -9.85
N PRO A 130 -1.66 19.12 -9.11
CA PRO A 130 -0.94 18.01 -8.49
C PRO A 130 -0.26 17.08 -9.52
N PHE A 131 -0.88 16.87 -10.68
CA PHE A 131 -0.30 16.01 -11.72
C PHE A 131 1.00 16.61 -12.28
N GLY A 132 1.00 17.89 -12.70
CA GLY A 132 2.19 18.55 -13.20
C GLY A 132 3.31 18.58 -12.15
N ALA A 133 2.97 18.90 -10.91
CA ALA A 133 3.95 18.93 -9.83
C ALA A 133 4.59 17.54 -9.55
N VAL A 134 3.83 16.44 -9.69
CA VAL A 134 4.42 15.09 -9.60
C VAL A 134 5.37 14.86 -10.78
N VAL A 135 5.01 15.27 -12.00
CA VAL A 135 5.91 15.14 -13.17
C VAL A 135 7.21 15.92 -12.93
N ASP A 136 7.11 17.20 -12.54
CA ASP A 136 8.28 18.06 -12.27
C ASP A 136 9.16 17.45 -11.16
N TYR A 137 8.54 16.88 -10.12
CA TYR A 137 9.26 16.18 -9.05
C TYR A 137 10.02 14.96 -9.56
N LEU A 138 9.38 14.15 -10.40
CA LEU A 138 10.01 12.99 -11.03
C LEU A 138 11.15 13.38 -11.96
N ASP A 139 11.05 14.50 -12.67
CA ASP A 139 12.12 15.02 -13.52
C ASP A 139 13.38 15.36 -12.71
N VAL A 140 13.20 15.94 -11.51
CA VAL A 140 14.32 16.17 -10.59
C VAL A 140 14.91 14.84 -10.09
N LEU A 141 14.08 13.86 -9.73
CA LEU A 141 14.56 12.53 -9.32
C LEU A 141 15.35 11.84 -10.45
N ASP A 142 14.88 11.94 -11.71
CA ASP A 142 15.59 11.40 -12.88
C ASP A 142 16.94 12.10 -13.08
N ALA A 143 16.95 13.42 -13.03
CA ALA A 143 18.19 14.23 -13.18
C ALA A 143 19.20 13.94 -12.05
N ARG A 144 18.72 13.53 -10.88
CA ARG A 144 19.53 13.11 -9.73
C ARG A 144 19.86 11.62 -9.71
N GLY A 145 19.46 10.85 -10.72
CA GLY A 145 19.80 9.43 -10.87
C GLY A 145 19.06 8.48 -9.91
N VAL A 146 17.88 8.84 -9.37
CA VAL A 146 17.03 7.92 -8.64
C VAL A 146 16.36 6.97 -9.62
N PRO A 147 16.61 5.64 -9.59
CA PRO A 147 16.11 4.72 -10.61
C PRO A 147 14.58 4.60 -10.59
N GLN A 148 13.97 4.40 -11.76
CA GLN A 148 12.51 4.28 -11.88
C GLN A 148 11.96 3.03 -11.16
N ASP A 149 12.69 1.93 -11.21
CA ASP A 149 12.35 0.66 -10.52
C ASP A 149 12.51 0.72 -8.99
N ARG A 150 13.01 1.85 -8.47
CA ARG A 150 13.24 2.10 -7.05
C ARG A 150 12.28 3.14 -6.46
N ARG A 151 11.24 3.50 -7.19
CA ARG A 151 10.22 4.45 -6.73
C ARG A 151 8.81 4.03 -7.12
N VAL A 152 7.80 4.43 -6.33
CA VAL A 152 6.37 4.24 -6.59
C VAL A 152 5.62 5.55 -6.42
N ILE A 153 4.44 5.65 -7.02
CA ILE A 153 3.62 6.85 -6.96
C ILE A 153 2.28 6.52 -6.29
N ALA A 154 1.82 7.39 -5.37
CA ALA A 154 0.44 7.34 -4.88
C ALA A 154 -0.51 7.72 -6.01
N ALA A 155 -1.37 6.81 -6.44
CA ALA A 155 -2.28 7.04 -7.55
C ALA A 155 -3.67 6.43 -7.31
N LEU A 156 -4.72 7.19 -7.63
CA LEU A 156 -6.12 6.76 -7.54
C LEU A 156 -6.86 6.91 -8.87
N GLY A 157 -6.45 7.83 -9.71
CA GLY A 157 -7.09 8.07 -11.00
C GLY A 157 -6.29 7.50 -12.17
N PRO A 158 -6.94 7.18 -13.30
CA PRO A 158 -6.30 6.49 -14.43
C PRO A 158 -5.10 7.26 -15.00
N ARG A 159 -5.14 8.59 -15.01
CA ARG A 159 -4.02 9.40 -15.49
C ARG A 159 -2.76 9.27 -14.61
N MET A 160 -2.94 9.23 -13.29
CA MET A 160 -1.82 9.06 -12.35
C MET A 160 -1.35 7.61 -12.32
N LEU A 161 -2.25 6.63 -12.47
CA LEU A 161 -1.89 5.21 -12.63
C LEU A 161 -1.01 5.00 -13.87
N ARG A 162 -1.38 5.56 -15.02
CA ARG A 162 -0.54 5.49 -16.23
C ARG A 162 0.83 6.15 -16.03
N LEU A 163 0.87 7.33 -15.39
CA LEU A 163 2.15 7.98 -15.05
C LEU A 163 3.01 7.08 -14.16
N SER A 164 2.41 6.38 -13.19
CA SER A 164 3.16 5.47 -12.31
C SER A 164 3.72 4.25 -13.05
N ALA A 165 3.02 3.76 -14.08
CA ALA A 165 3.51 2.69 -14.94
C ALA A 165 4.65 3.14 -15.87
N GLU A 166 4.62 4.41 -16.32
CA GLU A 166 5.60 4.97 -17.26
C GLU A 166 6.88 5.49 -16.58
N ARG A 167 6.77 6.02 -15.36
CA ARG A 167 7.83 6.79 -14.69
C ARG A 167 8.27 6.24 -13.34
N ALA A 168 7.72 5.09 -12.92
CA ALA A 168 8.05 4.46 -11.64
C ALA A 168 7.93 2.93 -11.73
N ALA A 169 8.26 2.21 -10.67
CA ALA A 169 8.01 0.78 -10.54
C ALA A 169 6.50 0.44 -10.55
N GLY A 170 5.65 1.40 -10.21
CA GLY A 170 4.22 1.23 -10.14
C GLY A 170 3.53 2.13 -9.13
N SER A 171 2.46 1.64 -8.51
CA SER A 171 1.56 2.44 -7.69
C SER A 171 1.35 1.87 -6.29
N HIS A 172 1.25 2.80 -5.31
CA HIS A 172 0.82 2.53 -3.93
C HIS A 172 -0.47 3.32 -3.63
N PRO A 173 -1.65 2.78 -3.98
CA PRO A 173 -2.94 3.40 -3.68
C PRO A 173 -3.34 3.20 -2.21
N TYR A 174 -4.14 4.13 -1.70
CA TYR A 174 -4.61 4.18 -0.32
C TYR A 174 -6.12 4.41 -0.26
N LEU A 175 -6.83 3.83 0.74
CA LEU A 175 -8.28 3.86 0.87
C LEU A 175 -9.00 3.33 -0.39
N VAL A 176 -8.68 2.12 -0.77
CA VAL A 176 -9.22 1.46 -1.96
C VAL A 176 -9.79 0.09 -1.61
N THR A 177 -10.51 -0.52 -2.56
CA THR A 177 -11.14 -1.83 -2.44
C THR A 177 -10.53 -2.83 -3.42
N PRO A 178 -10.79 -4.16 -3.31
CA PRO A 178 -10.38 -5.12 -4.34
C PRO A 178 -10.94 -4.80 -5.74
N VAL A 179 -12.13 -4.19 -5.82
CA VAL A 179 -12.70 -3.72 -7.11
C VAL A 179 -11.81 -2.66 -7.74
N PHE A 180 -11.31 -1.71 -6.93
CA PHE A 180 -10.34 -0.74 -7.42
C PHE A 180 -9.07 -1.42 -7.92
N ALA A 181 -8.52 -2.40 -7.18
CA ALA A 181 -7.29 -3.09 -7.57
C ALA A 181 -7.42 -3.74 -8.95
N ARG A 182 -8.56 -4.35 -9.26
CA ARG A 182 -8.85 -4.92 -10.58
C ARG A 182 -8.83 -3.88 -11.69
N THR A 183 -9.54 -2.77 -11.51
CA THR A 183 -9.56 -1.67 -12.50
C THR A 183 -8.20 -0.99 -12.63
N ALA A 184 -7.48 -0.81 -11.51
CA ALA A 184 -6.14 -0.23 -11.52
C ALA A 184 -5.14 -1.12 -12.27
N ARG A 185 -5.27 -2.45 -12.19
CA ARG A 185 -4.45 -3.40 -12.95
C ARG A 185 -4.66 -3.24 -14.47
N GLU A 186 -5.90 -2.99 -14.91
CA GLU A 186 -6.20 -2.71 -16.32
C GLU A 186 -5.50 -1.42 -16.81
N ASP A 187 -5.51 -0.36 -15.99
CA ASP A 187 -4.85 0.92 -16.32
C ASP A 187 -3.31 0.84 -16.25
N LEU A 188 -2.75 0.04 -15.34
CA LEU A 188 -1.32 -0.14 -15.14
C LEU A 188 -0.69 -1.12 -16.14
N GLY A 189 -1.45 -2.13 -16.61
CA GLY A 189 -0.90 -3.30 -17.30
C GLY A 189 -0.28 -4.32 -16.34
N ASP A 190 0.26 -5.42 -16.85
CA ASP A 190 0.63 -6.62 -16.07
C ASP A 190 1.95 -6.47 -15.28
N ARG A 191 2.86 -5.61 -15.73
CA ARG A 191 4.23 -5.54 -15.18
C ARG A 191 4.42 -4.59 -14.00
N PRO A 192 3.84 -3.37 -13.99
CA PRO A 192 4.05 -2.43 -12.92
C PRO A 192 3.50 -2.91 -11.58
N LEU A 193 4.21 -2.62 -10.50
CA LEU A 193 3.81 -2.94 -9.14
C LEU A 193 2.46 -2.28 -8.78
N LEU A 194 1.54 -3.07 -8.24
CA LEU A 194 0.32 -2.58 -7.60
C LEU A 194 0.31 -3.00 -6.13
N ALA A 195 0.55 -2.06 -5.24
CA ALA A 195 0.66 -2.26 -3.80
C ALA A 195 -0.39 -1.46 -3.01
N PRO A 196 -1.69 -1.83 -3.07
CA PRO A 196 -2.75 -1.14 -2.33
C PRO A 196 -2.63 -1.38 -0.83
N GLU A 197 -2.64 -0.30 -0.04
CA GLU A 197 -2.77 -0.39 1.42
C GLU A 197 -4.15 -0.89 1.81
N HIS A 198 -4.21 -1.71 2.88
CA HIS A 198 -5.49 -2.07 3.48
C HIS A 198 -5.46 -2.16 5.00
N LYS A 199 -6.49 -1.60 5.64
CA LYS A 199 -6.64 -1.56 7.09
C LYS A 199 -7.16 -2.90 7.63
N VAL A 200 -6.71 -3.26 8.84
CA VAL A 200 -7.16 -4.47 9.52
C VAL A 200 -7.53 -4.18 10.97
N ALA A 201 -8.74 -4.57 11.37
CA ALA A 201 -9.24 -4.52 12.74
C ALA A 201 -9.67 -5.92 13.19
N LEU A 202 -8.85 -6.61 13.99
CA LEU A 202 -9.15 -7.95 14.48
C LEU A 202 -10.10 -7.92 15.69
N GLY A 203 -11.18 -8.69 15.63
CA GLY A 203 -12.14 -8.82 16.73
C GLY A 203 -13.33 -9.70 16.36
N ARG A 204 -14.01 -10.26 17.37
CA ARG A 204 -15.19 -11.12 17.18
C ARG A 204 -16.51 -10.36 17.15
N ALA A 205 -16.51 -9.10 17.62
CA ALA A 205 -17.71 -8.26 17.67
C ALA A 205 -17.67 -7.23 16.54
N PRO A 206 -18.48 -7.36 15.46
CA PRO A 206 -18.46 -6.45 14.31
C PRO A 206 -18.65 -4.98 14.68
N GLU A 207 -19.49 -4.69 15.68
CA GLU A 207 -19.72 -3.30 16.14
C GLU A 207 -18.44 -2.66 16.69
N ARG A 208 -17.61 -3.43 17.40
CA ARG A 208 -16.33 -2.92 17.93
C ARG A 208 -15.31 -2.70 16.82
N THR A 209 -15.16 -3.65 15.90
CA THR A 209 -14.22 -3.52 14.78
C THR A 209 -14.63 -2.38 13.84
N ARG A 210 -15.93 -2.22 13.56
CA ARG A 210 -16.45 -1.06 12.80
C ARG A 210 -16.20 0.26 13.52
N LYS A 211 -16.34 0.31 14.84
CA LYS A 211 -16.03 1.53 15.63
C LYS A 211 -14.55 1.91 15.47
N VAL A 212 -13.64 0.95 15.53
CA VAL A 212 -12.21 1.16 15.27
C VAL A 212 -11.97 1.63 13.85
N GLY A 213 -12.60 0.98 12.87
CA GLY A 213 -12.55 1.36 11.45
C GLY A 213 -13.02 2.79 11.23
N ARG A 214 -14.19 3.18 11.75
CA ARG A 214 -14.71 4.56 11.64
C ARG A 214 -13.75 5.59 12.21
N ARG A 215 -13.15 5.30 13.36
CA ARG A 215 -12.15 6.20 13.95
C ARG A 215 -10.97 6.42 13.02
N ALA A 216 -10.53 5.37 12.33
CA ALA A 216 -9.42 5.44 11.38
C ALA A 216 -9.79 6.13 10.06
N LEU A 217 -11.05 5.98 9.60
CA LEU A 217 -11.53 6.58 8.35
C LEU A 217 -11.94 8.04 8.51
N ARG A 218 -12.45 8.41 9.69
CA ARG A 218 -13.00 9.74 9.98
C ARG A 218 -12.10 10.90 9.54
N PRO A 219 -10.79 10.94 9.81
CA PRO A 219 -9.94 12.07 9.40
C PRO A 219 -9.96 12.33 7.89
N TYR A 220 -10.14 11.31 7.08
CA TYR A 220 -10.17 11.42 5.61
C TYR A 220 -11.54 11.84 5.09
N LEU A 221 -12.62 11.35 5.72
CA LEU A 221 -14.01 11.64 5.35
C LEU A 221 -14.42 13.04 5.82
N ASP A 222 -14.18 13.38 7.10
CA ASP A 222 -14.53 14.67 7.68
C ASP A 222 -13.73 15.84 7.05
N ALA A 223 -12.49 15.59 6.63
CA ALA A 223 -11.70 16.58 5.91
C ALA A 223 -12.15 16.79 4.45
N GLY A 224 -13.11 16.01 3.95
CA GLY A 224 -13.66 16.16 2.61
C GLY A 224 -12.61 15.99 1.51
N LEU A 225 -11.65 15.07 1.69
CA LEU A 225 -10.53 14.89 0.77
C LEU A 225 -11.02 14.40 -0.61
N VAL A 226 -11.18 15.35 -1.53
CA VAL A 226 -11.88 15.17 -2.82
C VAL A 226 -11.35 13.96 -3.61
N ASN A 227 -10.04 13.70 -3.60
CA ASN A 227 -9.47 12.57 -4.33
C ASN A 227 -10.00 11.22 -3.81
N TYR A 228 -10.10 11.04 -2.48
CA TYR A 228 -10.65 9.82 -1.88
C TYR A 228 -12.15 9.73 -2.12
N LEU A 229 -12.92 10.79 -1.81
CA LEU A 229 -14.37 10.78 -1.98
C LEU A 229 -14.76 10.54 -3.45
N SER A 230 -14.07 11.16 -4.41
CA SER A 230 -14.32 10.94 -5.84
C SER A 230 -13.98 9.50 -6.26
N ASN A 231 -12.93 8.90 -5.68
CA ASN A 231 -12.61 7.49 -5.94
C ASN A 231 -13.69 6.57 -5.37
N LEU A 232 -14.11 6.81 -4.12
CA LEU A 232 -15.16 6.01 -3.47
C LEU A 232 -16.49 6.13 -4.21
N ARG A 233 -16.86 7.32 -4.71
CA ARG A 233 -18.06 7.48 -5.58
C ARG A 233 -17.95 6.66 -6.87
N ARG A 234 -16.78 6.60 -7.51
CA ARG A 234 -16.55 5.73 -8.68
C ARG A 234 -16.71 4.25 -8.35
N LEU A 235 -16.43 3.86 -7.11
CA LEU A 235 -16.63 2.49 -6.60
C LEU A 235 -18.06 2.21 -6.15
N GLY A 236 -18.99 3.17 -6.30
CA GLY A 236 -20.42 3.00 -6.03
C GLY A 236 -20.90 3.48 -4.67
N PHE A 237 -20.03 4.07 -3.83
CA PHE A 237 -20.45 4.68 -2.57
C PHE A 237 -21.10 6.05 -2.80
N THR A 238 -22.06 6.39 -1.97
CA THR A 238 -22.81 7.64 -2.01
C THR A 238 -22.35 8.60 -0.91
N ASP A 239 -22.80 9.86 -0.96
CA ASP A 239 -22.46 10.85 0.06
C ASP A 239 -22.98 10.43 1.45
N ALA A 240 -24.09 9.72 1.53
CA ALA A 240 -24.61 9.17 2.77
C ALA A 240 -23.66 8.13 3.41
N ASP A 241 -22.82 7.48 2.61
CA ASP A 241 -21.82 6.53 3.13
C ASP A 241 -20.64 7.23 3.80
N PHE A 242 -20.46 8.53 3.60
CA PHE A 242 -19.33 9.29 4.15
C PHE A 242 -19.64 9.92 5.52
N ASP A 243 -20.92 10.00 5.92
CA ASP A 243 -21.34 10.60 7.16
C ASP A 243 -20.91 9.81 8.40
N GLY A 244 -20.68 10.49 9.51
CA GLY A 244 -20.42 9.87 10.81
C GLY A 244 -19.12 9.04 10.90
N GLY A 245 -18.21 9.23 9.97
CA GLY A 245 -16.97 8.44 9.87
C GLY A 245 -17.12 7.15 9.04
N GLY A 246 -18.19 7.06 8.28
CA GLY A 246 -18.47 5.99 7.33
C GLY A 246 -19.64 5.09 7.72
N SER A 247 -20.49 4.74 6.71
CA SER A 247 -21.51 3.71 6.86
C SER A 247 -20.88 2.35 7.17
N ASP A 248 -21.68 1.40 7.67
CA ASP A 248 -21.21 0.01 7.87
C ASP A 248 -20.66 -0.57 6.57
N THR A 249 -21.35 -0.35 5.46
CA THR A 249 -20.95 -0.83 4.13
C THR A 249 -19.58 -0.27 3.72
N LEU A 250 -19.34 1.01 3.92
CA LEU A 250 -18.08 1.65 3.59
C LEU A 250 -16.95 1.14 4.49
N VAL A 251 -17.19 1.02 5.79
CA VAL A 251 -16.20 0.52 6.75
C VAL A 251 -15.85 -0.93 6.44
N ASP A 252 -16.84 -1.78 6.16
CA ASP A 252 -16.63 -3.20 5.81
C ASP A 252 -15.85 -3.37 4.50
N ALA A 253 -15.95 -2.40 3.58
CA ALA A 253 -15.20 -2.41 2.33
C ALA A 253 -13.75 -1.90 2.46
N LEU A 254 -13.48 -1.01 3.42
CA LEU A 254 -12.17 -0.35 3.59
C LEU A 254 -11.35 -0.88 4.77
N VAL A 255 -11.92 -1.78 5.57
CA VAL A 255 -11.26 -2.35 6.75
C VAL A 255 -11.54 -3.85 6.79
N ALA A 256 -10.53 -4.67 6.67
CA ALA A 256 -10.65 -6.12 6.88
C ALA A 256 -10.93 -6.39 8.36
N GLN A 257 -11.95 -7.20 8.63
CA GLN A 257 -12.47 -7.39 9.98
C GLN A 257 -12.72 -8.88 10.28
N GLY A 258 -12.84 -9.18 11.54
CA GLY A 258 -13.15 -10.52 12.04
C GLY A 258 -12.00 -11.17 12.82
N ASP A 259 -11.99 -12.49 12.84
CA ASP A 259 -10.83 -13.24 13.29
C ASP A 259 -9.67 -13.16 12.27
N PRO A 260 -8.46 -13.63 12.63
CA PRO A 260 -7.31 -13.53 11.73
C PRO A 260 -7.55 -14.19 10.36
N GLU A 261 -8.22 -15.32 10.31
CA GLU A 261 -8.52 -16.09 9.09
C GLU A 261 -9.47 -15.32 8.17
N SER A 262 -10.52 -14.73 8.74
CA SER A 262 -11.48 -13.88 8.01
C SER A 262 -10.82 -12.62 7.47
N ALA A 263 -9.97 -11.95 8.25
CA ALA A 263 -9.23 -10.78 7.79
C ALA A 263 -8.21 -11.15 6.70
N ALA A 264 -7.49 -12.26 6.85
CA ALA A 264 -6.56 -12.75 5.84
C ALA A 264 -7.26 -13.10 4.51
N ALA A 265 -8.48 -13.65 4.56
CA ALA A 265 -9.27 -13.90 3.34
C ALA A 265 -9.62 -12.60 2.61
N GLN A 266 -9.99 -11.55 3.34
CA GLN A 266 -10.27 -10.23 2.77
C GLN A 266 -9.03 -9.58 2.14
N LEU A 267 -7.83 -9.77 2.74
CA LEU A 267 -6.57 -9.31 2.17
C LEU A 267 -6.18 -10.09 0.91
N ARG A 268 -6.42 -11.41 0.87
CA ARG A 268 -6.18 -12.24 -0.33
C ARG A 268 -7.01 -11.79 -1.53
N ALA A 269 -8.20 -11.24 -1.31
CA ALA A 269 -9.04 -10.71 -2.39
C ALA A 269 -8.35 -9.59 -3.20
N TYR A 270 -7.41 -8.84 -2.60
CA TYR A 270 -6.60 -7.88 -3.35
C TYR A 270 -5.61 -8.55 -4.30
N LEU A 271 -4.97 -9.64 -3.86
CA LEU A 271 -4.04 -10.40 -4.70
C LEU A 271 -4.80 -11.08 -5.85
N GLU A 272 -5.97 -11.63 -5.58
CA GLU A 272 -6.88 -12.20 -6.60
C GLU A 272 -7.39 -11.14 -7.59
N ALA A 273 -7.49 -9.88 -7.14
CA ALA A 273 -7.84 -8.73 -7.98
C ALA A 273 -6.64 -8.15 -8.76
N GLY A 274 -5.43 -8.72 -8.63
CA GLY A 274 -4.26 -8.33 -9.39
C GLY A 274 -3.27 -7.43 -8.65
N ALA A 275 -3.41 -7.25 -7.32
CA ALA A 275 -2.33 -6.65 -6.53
C ALA A 275 -1.14 -7.61 -6.41
N ASP A 276 0.06 -7.07 -6.37
CA ASP A 276 1.30 -7.84 -6.22
C ASP A 276 1.74 -7.92 -4.76
N HIS A 277 1.42 -6.91 -3.99
CA HIS A 277 1.81 -6.73 -2.60
C HIS A 277 0.72 -5.98 -1.84
N VAL A 278 0.45 -6.36 -0.60
CA VAL A 278 -0.56 -5.69 0.25
C VAL A 278 0.08 -5.18 1.53
N PRO A 279 0.34 -3.88 1.66
CA PRO A 279 0.68 -3.24 2.92
C PRO A 279 -0.51 -3.24 3.87
N VAL A 280 -0.40 -3.96 4.98
CA VAL A 280 -1.42 -4.07 6.01
C VAL A 280 -1.28 -2.93 7.01
N GLN A 281 -2.32 -2.13 7.21
CA GLN A 281 -2.38 -1.13 8.28
C GLN A 281 -3.12 -1.69 9.49
N PRO A 282 -2.43 -2.10 10.56
CA PRO A 282 -3.07 -2.63 11.76
C PRO A 282 -3.78 -1.52 12.53
N LEU A 283 -5.06 -1.75 12.84
CA LEU A 283 -5.85 -0.90 13.71
C LEU A 283 -6.03 -1.60 15.07
N SER A 284 -5.88 -0.86 16.16
CA SER A 284 -6.01 -1.37 17.52
C SER A 284 -6.78 -0.41 18.41
N GLU A 285 -7.57 -0.93 19.36
CA GLU A 285 -8.16 -0.14 20.43
C GLU A 285 -7.15 0.12 21.58
N ASP A 286 -6.40 -0.91 21.97
CA ASP A 286 -5.73 -0.93 23.29
C ASP A 286 -4.30 -1.50 23.27
N GLY A 287 -3.73 -1.89 22.14
CA GLY A 287 -2.52 -2.72 22.17
C GLY A 287 -1.38 -2.37 21.21
N GLY A 288 -1.49 -1.25 20.52
CA GLY A 288 -0.50 -0.93 19.49
C GLY A 288 -0.57 -1.88 18.27
N PRO A 289 0.20 -1.59 17.21
CA PRO A 289 0.11 -2.31 15.94
C PRO A 289 0.58 -3.77 16.03
N LEU A 290 1.53 -4.08 16.89
CA LEU A 290 2.22 -5.38 16.92
C LEU A 290 1.29 -6.53 17.33
N SER A 291 0.35 -6.30 18.25
CA SER A 291 -0.59 -7.34 18.69
C SER A 291 -1.48 -7.83 17.54
N THR A 292 -1.98 -6.91 16.71
CA THR A 292 -2.76 -7.25 15.50
C THR A 292 -1.90 -7.99 14.49
N LEU A 293 -0.68 -7.53 14.23
CA LEU A 293 0.25 -8.12 13.27
C LEU A 293 0.67 -9.54 13.67
N ALA A 294 1.01 -9.76 14.94
CA ALA A 294 1.41 -11.07 15.45
C ALA A 294 0.29 -12.12 15.33
N ARG A 295 -0.98 -11.71 15.52
CA ARG A 295 -2.13 -12.59 15.37
C ARG A 295 -2.47 -12.86 13.90
N LEU A 296 -2.23 -11.90 13.03
CA LEU A 296 -2.55 -11.99 11.61
C LEU A 296 -1.50 -12.78 10.81
N ALA A 297 -0.23 -12.69 11.16
CA ALA A 297 0.88 -13.27 10.41
C ALA A 297 0.70 -14.77 10.09
N PRO A 298 0.33 -15.65 11.04
CA PRO A 298 0.08 -17.07 10.74
C PRO A 298 -1.04 -17.28 9.74
N ALA A 299 -2.14 -16.52 9.84
CA ALA A 299 -3.29 -16.62 8.91
C ALA A 299 -2.95 -16.14 7.48
N LEU A 300 -1.93 -15.31 7.34
CA LEU A 300 -1.35 -14.90 6.05
C LEU A 300 -0.34 -15.92 5.51
N GLY A 301 0.01 -16.96 6.26
CA GLY A 301 1.04 -17.93 5.91
C GLY A 301 2.46 -17.38 6.02
N LEU A 302 2.68 -16.39 6.87
CA LEU A 302 4.00 -15.83 7.11
C LEU A 302 4.75 -16.68 8.13
N GLU A 303 5.99 -17.05 7.79
CA GLU A 303 6.88 -17.80 8.66
C GLU A 303 7.74 -16.84 9.49
N PRO A 304 7.79 -17.01 10.82
CA PRO A 304 8.66 -16.22 11.66
C PRO A 304 10.13 -16.33 11.18
N ARG A 305 10.80 -15.21 11.16
CA ARG A 305 12.23 -15.14 10.81
C ARG A 305 13.07 -15.04 12.08
N GLY A 306 14.00 -15.96 12.24
CA GLY A 306 14.95 -15.96 13.34
C GLY A 306 16.04 -14.90 13.18
#